data_8bd0a127e7f354e117620229f820143d
#
_entry.id   8bd0a127e7f354e117620229f820143d
#
_cell.length_a   1.000
_cell.length_b   1.000
_cell.length_c   1.000
_cell.angle_alpha   90.00
_cell.angle_beta   90.00
_cell.angle_gamma   90.00
#
_symmetry.space_group_name_H-M   'P 1'
#
loop_
_entity.id
_entity.type
_entity.pdbx_description
1 polymer ?
#
loop_
_entity_poly.entity_id
_entity_poly.type
_entity_poly.pdbx_seq_one_letter_code
_entity_poly.pdbx_strand_id
1 'polypeptide(L)'
;MAKNFARRDILKMGMAVTACAAAGVLTGTSPAKAGSDARILKAGIITDMHKTSKADSSTRIYSTATDKMKVFIDAMKKEKPAFIIELGDFVDTLAPGTDPAANLRDIEALFTSFGGPAYHVLGNHDFDNLKREAFLSGVTNTGIEKGKTYYSFDAEGVHCIVLDADYTPGKFRPYDMNTPEDTFWTWVDTIIPPQELEWLKEDLKKTDKPVIVFSHQTLDRVDEQDHNIKNASVVRTILEESGKVLAVISGHDHQGGYSNIKGIHYVVLNGNVGVNDTRTWEATSTEKGRGLHNDNQFCVLEVSRKDKNYTLSIEGYGRQPSYELERTL
;
A
#
# COMPACT_ATOMS: atom_id res chain seq x y z
N MET A 1 3.23 31.79 13.77
CA MET A 1 4.66 32.04 13.42
C MET A 1 5.45 30.84 13.92
N ALA A 2 5.72 29.89 13.07
CA ALA A 2 6.58 28.73 13.36
C ALA A 2 7.84 28.87 12.51
N LYS A 3 9.01 28.88 13.15
CA LYS A 3 10.31 29.06 12.51
C LYS A 3 10.81 27.72 11.97
N ASN A 4 11.14 27.70 10.67
CA ASN A 4 11.87 26.63 10.01
C ASN A 4 13.30 26.54 10.58
N PHE A 5 13.71 25.34 11.00
CA PHE A 5 15.11 25.03 11.30
C PHE A 5 15.74 24.31 10.11
N ALA A 6 16.76 24.93 9.53
CA ALA A 6 17.55 24.38 8.45
C ALA A 6 18.60 23.39 8.98
N ARG A 7 18.86 22.33 8.22
CA ARG A 7 19.79 21.21 8.48
C ARG A 7 21.29 21.59 8.40
N ARG A 8 21.78 22.56 9.14
CA ARG A 8 23.21 22.97 9.00
C ARG A 8 24.02 23.30 10.24
N ASP A 9 23.59 22.96 11.46
CA ASP A 9 24.31 23.34 12.67
C ASP A 9 24.52 22.23 13.72
N ILE A 10 24.93 21.02 13.29
CA ILE A 10 25.47 20.03 14.22
C ILE A 10 26.83 19.54 13.70
N LEU A 11 27.80 20.39 13.79
CA LEU A 11 29.21 20.02 13.68
C LEU A 11 30.04 21.15 14.30
N LYS A 12 30.34 21.03 15.62
CA LYS A 12 31.47 21.57 16.34
C LYS A 12 31.19 21.66 17.83
N MET A 13 31.49 20.62 18.57
CA MET A 13 32.01 20.76 19.93
C MET A 13 32.87 19.54 20.24
N GLY A 14 34.15 19.69 19.98
CA GLY A 14 35.18 18.81 20.51
C GLY A 14 35.52 19.26 21.95
N MET A 15 35.51 18.31 22.88
CA MET A 15 36.19 18.47 24.15
C MET A 15 37.19 17.34 24.33
N ALA A 16 38.44 17.73 24.41
CA ALA A 16 39.56 16.88 24.81
C ALA A 16 39.44 16.52 26.29
N VAL A 17 39.61 15.27 26.63
CA VAL A 17 39.88 14.83 28.00
C VAL A 17 41.09 13.95 28.00
N THR A 18 42.02 14.37 28.80
CA THR A 18 43.40 13.87 29.01
C THR A 18 43.36 12.49 29.69
N ALA A 19 44.25 11.59 29.24
CA ALA A 19 44.44 10.26 29.78
C ALA A 19 45.13 10.27 31.13
N CYS A 20 44.65 9.46 32.08
CA CYS A 20 45.47 8.90 33.17
C CYS A 20 45.38 7.38 33.08
N ALA A 21 46.54 6.74 32.88
CA ALA A 21 46.71 5.31 32.86
C ALA A 21 46.71 4.74 34.26
N ALA A 22 45.83 3.76 34.53
CA ALA A 22 45.99 2.82 35.63
C ALA A 22 45.72 1.41 35.08
N ALA A 23 46.77 0.58 35.11
CA ALA A 23 46.70 -0.81 34.68
C ALA A 23 45.91 -1.64 35.73
N GLY A 24 44.74 -2.11 35.34
CA GLY A 24 43.98 -3.11 36.05
C GLY A 24 43.52 -4.18 35.04
N VAL A 25 44.05 -5.40 35.19
CA VAL A 25 43.61 -6.55 34.43
C VAL A 25 42.17 -6.89 34.88
N LEU A 26 41.18 -6.49 34.10
CA LEU A 26 39.81 -6.95 34.23
C LEU A 26 39.54 -7.81 33.02
N THR A 27 39.23 -9.08 33.28
CA THR A 27 38.64 -10.01 32.31
C THR A 27 37.27 -9.45 31.89
N GLY A 28 37.31 -8.62 30.89
CA GLY A 28 36.11 -7.99 30.32
C GLY A 28 35.35 -9.01 29.47
N THR A 29 34.22 -9.47 29.97
CA THR A 29 33.16 -9.92 29.09
C THR A 29 32.74 -8.70 28.25
N SER A 30 33.05 -8.75 26.96
CA SER A 30 32.55 -7.73 26.00
C SER A 30 31.05 -7.59 26.17
N PRO A 31 30.51 -6.38 26.29
CA PRO A 31 29.07 -6.20 26.25
C PRO A 31 28.58 -6.76 24.91
N ALA A 32 27.60 -7.65 24.96
CA ALA A 32 26.92 -8.13 23.78
C ALA A 32 26.56 -6.90 22.94
N LYS A 33 26.96 -6.89 21.67
CA LYS A 33 26.54 -5.90 20.70
C LYS A 33 25.03 -5.77 20.83
N ALA A 34 24.52 -4.59 21.16
CA ALA A 34 23.08 -4.32 21.09
C ALA A 34 22.63 -4.77 19.70
N GLY A 35 21.75 -5.76 19.65
CA GLY A 35 21.31 -6.36 18.40
C GLY A 35 20.81 -5.28 17.48
N SER A 36 21.36 -5.21 16.27
CA SER A 36 20.80 -4.39 15.21
C SER A 36 19.36 -4.88 14.95
N ASP A 37 18.42 -3.96 14.73
CA ASP A 37 17.06 -4.31 14.33
C ASP A 37 17.13 -5.23 13.11
N ALA A 38 16.53 -6.42 13.23
CA ALA A 38 16.51 -7.37 12.12
C ALA A 38 15.36 -7.02 11.18
N ARG A 39 15.68 -6.78 9.90
CA ARG A 39 14.62 -6.66 8.88
C ARG A 39 13.90 -8.00 8.76
N ILE A 40 12.58 -7.95 8.84
CA ILE A 40 11.68 -9.12 8.78
C ILE A 40 10.68 -9.05 7.62
N LEU A 41 10.70 -7.97 6.81
CA LEU A 41 9.96 -7.84 5.55
C LEU A 41 10.57 -6.75 4.70
N LYS A 42 10.54 -6.96 3.38
CA LYS A 42 10.64 -5.90 2.36
C LYS A 42 9.61 -6.16 1.28
N ALA A 43 8.78 -5.15 0.95
CA ALA A 43 7.72 -5.23 -0.06
C ALA A 43 7.72 -4.00 -0.96
N GLY A 44 7.41 -4.19 -2.25
CA GLY A 44 7.16 -3.10 -3.18
C GLY A 44 5.66 -2.90 -3.38
N ILE A 45 5.17 -1.66 -3.26
CA ILE A 45 3.74 -1.36 -3.24
C ILE A 45 3.42 -0.24 -4.23
N ILE A 46 2.40 -0.45 -5.07
CA ILE A 46 1.85 0.52 -6.01
C ILE A 46 0.32 0.46 -5.94
N THR A 47 -0.38 1.50 -6.36
CA THR A 47 -1.85 1.57 -6.34
C THR A 47 -2.38 2.49 -7.41
N ASP A 48 -3.66 2.32 -7.80
CA ASP A 48 -4.39 3.25 -8.66
C ASP A 48 -3.65 3.52 -9.99
N MET A 49 -3.28 2.48 -10.69
CA MET A 49 -2.63 2.56 -12.00
C MET A 49 -3.58 3.08 -13.09
N HIS A 50 -4.86 2.72 -12.98
CA HIS A 50 -5.92 3.09 -13.90
C HIS A 50 -5.54 2.91 -15.37
N LYS A 51 -4.96 1.75 -15.71
CA LYS A 51 -4.62 1.44 -17.09
C LYS A 51 -5.88 1.45 -17.96
N THR A 52 -5.89 2.33 -18.97
CA THR A 52 -7.02 2.49 -19.89
C THR A 52 -6.55 2.90 -21.29
N SER A 53 -7.44 2.79 -22.27
CA SER A 53 -7.29 3.35 -23.62
C SER A 53 -7.94 4.74 -23.78
N LYS A 54 -8.53 5.30 -22.71
CA LYS A 54 -9.07 6.66 -22.72
C LYS A 54 -7.96 7.70 -22.85
N ALA A 55 -8.32 8.87 -23.38
CA ALA A 55 -7.49 10.05 -23.31
C ALA A 55 -7.35 10.56 -21.87
N ASP A 56 -6.27 11.25 -21.60
CA ASP A 56 -6.05 11.93 -20.32
C ASP A 56 -7.20 12.90 -20.02
N SER A 57 -7.57 12.98 -18.74
CA SER A 57 -8.55 13.93 -18.23
C SER A 57 -7.88 15.07 -17.47
N SER A 58 -8.68 16.05 -17.03
CA SER A 58 -8.18 17.12 -16.17
C SER A 58 -7.70 16.61 -14.78
N THR A 59 -8.19 15.45 -14.35
CA THR A 59 -7.92 14.88 -13.03
C THR A 59 -7.09 13.60 -13.07
N ARG A 60 -6.91 12.93 -14.22
CA ARG A 60 -6.21 11.66 -14.34
C ARG A 60 -5.35 11.61 -15.61
N ILE A 61 -4.10 11.19 -15.47
CA ILE A 61 -3.14 11.04 -16.57
C ILE A 61 -2.95 9.54 -16.86
N TYR A 62 -3.74 9.02 -17.78
CA TYR A 62 -3.79 7.61 -18.14
C TYR A 62 -2.66 7.18 -19.10
N SER A 63 -2.28 8.09 -20.00
CA SER A 63 -1.35 7.80 -21.12
C SER A 63 0.02 7.29 -20.67
N THR A 64 0.41 7.58 -19.42
CA THR A 64 1.71 7.21 -18.88
C THR A 64 1.70 5.91 -18.06
N ALA A 65 0.55 5.26 -17.86
CA ALA A 65 0.42 4.08 -16.98
C ALA A 65 1.43 2.97 -17.31
N THR A 66 1.57 2.62 -18.58
CA THR A 66 2.51 1.58 -19.04
C THR A 66 3.97 1.92 -18.72
N ASP A 67 4.38 3.16 -18.93
CA ASP A 67 5.77 3.58 -18.70
C ASP A 67 6.04 3.74 -17.19
N LYS A 68 5.06 4.19 -16.40
CA LYS A 68 5.14 4.21 -14.95
C LYS A 68 5.29 2.79 -14.37
N MET A 69 4.55 1.81 -14.89
CA MET A 69 4.71 0.41 -14.48
C MET A 69 6.11 -0.11 -14.77
N LYS A 70 6.69 0.19 -15.93
CA LYS A 70 8.09 -0.19 -16.24
C LYS A 70 9.07 0.38 -15.24
N VAL A 71 8.94 1.66 -14.89
CA VAL A 71 9.79 2.32 -13.88
C VAL A 71 9.64 1.67 -12.51
N PHE A 72 8.41 1.35 -12.09
CA PHE A 72 8.16 0.61 -10.85
C PHE A 72 8.87 -0.75 -10.86
N ILE A 73 8.68 -1.53 -11.91
CA ILE A 73 9.30 -2.87 -12.05
C ILE A 73 10.83 -2.78 -12.07
N ASP A 74 11.41 -1.80 -12.77
CA ASP A 74 12.85 -1.59 -12.78
C ASP A 74 13.40 -1.21 -11.40
N ALA A 75 12.66 -0.41 -10.63
CA ALA A 75 12.98 -0.12 -9.25
C ALA A 75 12.90 -1.39 -8.38
N MET A 76 11.83 -2.17 -8.48
CA MET A 76 11.64 -3.40 -7.67
C MET A 76 12.69 -4.47 -8.00
N LYS A 77 13.13 -4.58 -9.25
CA LYS A 77 14.25 -5.47 -9.62
C LYS A 77 15.58 -5.07 -8.95
N LYS A 78 15.78 -3.78 -8.66
CA LYS A 78 16.96 -3.28 -7.92
C LYS A 78 16.80 -3.48 -6.41
N GLU A 79 15.61 -3.13 -5.89
CA GLU A 79 15.27 -3.22 -4.47
C GLU A 79 15.14 -4.65 -3.96
N LYS A 80 14.78 -5.61 -4.83
CA LYS A 80 14.64 -7.04 -4.54
C LYS A 80 13.75 -7.30 -3.33
N PRO A 81 12.50 -6.79 -3.30
CA PRO A 81 11.55 -7.11 -2.24
C PRO A 81 11.16 -8.59 -2.26
N ALA A 82 10.66 -9.09 -1.13
CA ALA A 82 10.10 -10.44 -1.03
C ALA A 82 8.87 -10.63 -1.93
N PHE A 83 8.12 -9.56 -2.14
CA PHE A 83 6.98 -9.53 -3.07
C PHE A 83 6.70 -8.10 -3.56
N ILE A 84 5.88 -8.01 -4.60
CA ILE A 84 5.23 -6.76 -5.00
C ILE A 84 3.71 -6.92 -4.86
N ILE A 85 3.03 -5.81 -4.55
CA ILE A 85 1.57 -5.77 -4.44
C ILE A 85 1.02 -4.50 -5.07
N GLU A 86 -0.08 -4.66 -5.78
CA GLU A 86 -0.90 -3.61 -6.34
C GLU A 86 -2.20 -3.52 -5.53
N LEU A 87 -2.59 -2.29 -5.11
CA LEU A 87 -3.66 -2.11 -4.14
C LEU A 87 -5.03 -1.76 -4.76
N GLY A 88 -5.29 -2.14 -6.00
CA GLY A 88 -6.58 -1.94 -6.68
C GLY A 88 -6.60 -0.75 -7.63
N ASP A 89 -7.66 -0.69 -8.43
CA ASP A 89 -7.79 0.22 -9.55
C ASP A 89 -6.62 0.07 -10.56
N PHE A 90 -6.30 -1.19 -10.83
CA PHE A 90 -5.25 -1.57 -11.77
C PHE A 90 -5.60 -1.21 -13.21
N VAL A 91 -6.87 -1.40 -13.57
CA VAL A 91 -7.46 -0.95 -14.84
C VAL A 91 -8.59 0.05 -14.59
N ASP A 92 -9.06 0.70 -15.66
CA ASP A 92 -10.17 1.68 -15.62
C ASP A 92 -11.11 1.46 -16.81
N THR A 93 -12.23 2.14 -16.83
CA THR A 93 -13.17 2.19 -17.97
C THR A 93 -12.42 2.45 -19.27
N LEU A 94 -12.75 1.70 -20.32
CA LEU A 94 -12.08 1.77 -21.62
C LEU A 94 -12.81 2.67 -22.61
N ALA A 95 -12.09 3.15 -23.60
CA ALA A 95 -12.70 3.74 -24.78
C ALA A 95 -13.53 2.69 -25.54
N PRO A 96 -14.68 3.08 -26.17
CA PRO A 96 -15.48 2.14 -26.95
C PRO A 96 -14.68 1.37 -28.00
N GLY A 97 -14.95 0.07 -28.10
CA GLY A 97 -14.28 -0.80 -29.08
C GLY A 97 -12.92 -1.38 -28.63
N THR A 98 -12.48 -1.09 -27.43
CA THR A 98 -11.27 -1.69 -26.84
C THR A 98 -11.59 -3.01 -26.17
N ASP A 99 -10.71 -4.01 -26.29
CA ASP A 99 -10.82 -5.28 -25.57
C ASP A 99 -10.33 -5.14 -24.13
N PRO A 100 -11.22 -5.25 -23.12
CA PRO A 100 -10.83 -5.12 -21.72
C PRO A 100 -9.82 -6.18 -21.26
N ALA A 101 -9.95 -7.41 -21.78
CA ALA A 101 -9.05 -8.49 -21.43
C ALA A 101 -7.64 -8.28 -22.01
N ALA A 102 -7.53 -7.69 -23.18
CA ALA A 102 -6.22 -7.32 -23.76
C ALA A 102 -5.55 -6.23 -22.90
N ASN A 103 -6.30 -5.21 -22.51
CA ASN A 103 -5.79 -4.12 -21.67
C ASN A 103 -5.25 -4.63 -20.32
N LEU A 104 -5.99 -5.53 -19.68
CA LEU A 104 -5.54 -6.18 -18.44
C LEU A 104 -4.29 -7.05 -18.67
N ARG A 105 -4.28 -7.88 -19.73
CA ARG A 105 -3.11 -8.73 -20.05
C ARG A 105 -1.84 -7.92 -20.25
N ASP A 106 -1.95 -6.77 -20.90
CA ASP A 106 -0.78 -5.93 -21.21
C ASP A 106 -0.14 -5.36 -19.95
N ILE A 107 -0.93 -4.85 -19.01
CA ILE A 107 -0.40 -4.28 -17.76
C ILE A 107 0.04 -5.38 -16.79
N GLU A 108 -0.68 -6.51 -16.72
CA GLU A 108 -0.34 -7.66 -15.89
C GLU A 108 0.99 -8.31 -16.34
N ALA A 109 1.22 -8.42 -17.65
CA ALA A 109 2.49 -8.93 -18.18
C ALA A 109 3.67 -8.06 -17.74
N LEU A 110 3.50 -6.75 -17.65
CA LEU A 110 4.52 -5.85 -17.12
C LEU A 110 4.70 -6.05 -15.62
N PHE A 111 3.61 -6.08 -14.84
CA PHE A 111 3.66 -6.25 -13.40
C PHE A 111 4.36 -7.56 -13.01
N THR A 112 3.95 -8.68 -13.60
CA THR A 112 4.55 -9.99 -13.36
C THR A 112 5.96 -10.16 -13.92
N SER A 113 6.42 -9.27 -14.80
CA SER A 113 7.82 -9.24 -15.27
C SER A 113 8.84 -8.92 -14.17
N PHE A 114 8.37 -8.58 -12.97
CA PHE A 114 9.17 -8.56 -11.74
C PHE A 114 9.88 -9.91 -11.51
N GLY A 115 9.19 -11.01 -11.80
CA GLY A 115 9.75 -12.37 -11.72
C GLY A 115 9.80 -12.98 -10.32
N GLY A 116 9.24 -12.31 -9.32
CA GLY A 116 9.05 -12.78 -7.95
C GLY A 116 7.55 -12.86 -7.60
N PRO A 117 7.22 -13.12 -6.31
CA PRO A 117 5.84 -13.13 -5.85
C PRO A 117 5.13 -11.80 -6.10
N ALA A 118 3.90 -11.87 -6.63
CA ALA A 118 3.07 -10.74 -6.99
C ALA A 118 1.63 -10.95 -6.52
N TYR A 119 1.00 -9.87 -6.05
CA TYR A 119 -0.35 -9.89 -5.46
C TYR A 119 -1.17 -8.69 -5.90
N HIS A 120 -2.50 -8.86 -5.91
CA HIS A 120 -3.46 -7.81 -6.24
C HIS A 120 -4.52 -7.69 -5.14
N VAL A 121 -4.82 -6.47 -4.78
CA VAL A 121 -6.06 -6.08 -4.09
C VAL A 121 -7.06 -5.68 -5.15
N LEU A 122 -8.35 -5.93 -4.94
CA LEU A 122 -9.39 -5.49 -5.87
C LEU A 122 -9.78 -4.05 -5.59
N GLY A 123 -9.90 -3.24 -6.66
CA GLY A 123 -10.42 -1.89 -6.63
C GLY A 123 -11.71 -1.76 -7.44
N ASN A 124 -12.46 -0.69 -7.19
CA ASN A 124 -13.77 -0.52 -7.78
C ASN A 124 -13.74 -0.34 -9.31
N HIS A 125 -12.71 0.30 -9.87
CA HIS A 125 -12.56 0.48 -11.31
C HIS A 125 -12.15 -0.81 -12.06
N ASP A 126 -11.64 -1.81 -11.37
CA ASP A 126 -11.27 -3.09 -11.98
C ASP A 126 -12.45 -3.81 -12.62
N PHE A 127 -13.67 -3.45 -12.19
CA PHE A 127 -14.93 -4.02 -12.68
C PHE A 127 -15.72 -3.11 -13.63
N ASP A 128 -15.18 -1.99 -14.05
CA ASP A 128 -15.86 -1.06 -14.95
C ASP A 128 -16.20 -1.68 -16.32
N ASN A 129 -15.32 -2.52 -16.85
CA ASN A 129 -15.52 -3.20 -18.13
C ASN A 129 -15.25 -4.71 -18.10
N LEU A 130 -14.83 -5.23 -16.95
CA LEU A 130 -14.58 -6.65 -16.74
C LEU A 130 -15.54 -7.20 -15.70
N LYS A 131 -15.98 -8.44 -15.90
CA LYS A 131 -16.58 -9.18 -14.82
C LYS A 131 -15.51 -9.60 -13.82
N ARG A 132 -15.89 -9.73 -12.55
CA ARG A 132 -14.98 -10.13 -11.46
C ARG A 132 -14.19 -11.40 -11.80
N GLU A 133 -14.85 -12.43 -12.34
CA GLU A 133 -14.19 -13.68 -12.72
C GLU A 133 -13.16 -13.48 -13.86
N ALA A 134 -13.46 -12.57 -14.78
CA ALA A 134 -12.55 -12.26 -15.89
C ALA A 134 -11.30 -11.54 -15.38
N PHE A 135 -11.45 -10.57 -14.47
CA PHE A 135 -10.32 -9.91 -13.82
C PHE A 135 -9.48 -10.93 -13.03
N LEU A 136 -10.09 -11.68 -12.10
CA LEU A 136 -9.40 -12.68 -11.27
C LEU A 136 -8.73 -13.79 -12.08
N SER A 137 -9.23 -14.10 -13.28
CA SER A 137 -8.57 -15.05 -14.17
C SER A 137 -7.40 -14.45 -14.94
N GLY A 138 -7.38 -13.14 -15.07
CA GLY A 138 -6.36 -12.38 -15.79
C GLY A 138 -5.17 -11.92 -14.95
N VAL A 139 -5.26 -11.97 -13.61
CA VAL A 139 -4.21 -11.55 -12.69
C VAL A 139 -3.58 -12.73 -11.95
N THR A 140 -2.35 -12.51 -11.44
CA THR A 140 -1.58 -13.51 -10.70
C THR A 140 -1.49 -13.14 -9.23
N ASN A 141 -2.05 -13.98 -8.36
CA ASN A 141 -1.82 -13.94 -6.92
C ASN A 141 -1.00 -15.18 -6.53
N THR A 142 0.28 -14.98 -6.27
CA THR A 142 1.25 -16.06 -6.09
C THR A 142 0.91 -16.96 -4.90
N GLY A 143 0.68 -18.25 -5.15
CA GLY A 143 0.36 -19.24 -4.11
C GLY A 143 -1.08 -19.14 -3.57
N ILE A 144 -1.90 -18.24 -4.09
CA ILE A 144 -3.31 -18.10 -3.72
C ILE A 144 -4.20 -18.91 -4.66
N GLU A 145 -5.21 -19.57 -4.09
CA GLU A 145 -6.22 -20.28 -4.88
C GLU A 145 -6.93 -19.32 -5.85
N LYS A 146 -7.04 -19.75 -7.11
CA LYS A 146 -7.64 -18.93 -8.15
C LYS A 146 -9.09 -18.55 -7.81
N GLY A 147 -9.44 -17.29 -8.00
CA GLY A 147 -10.77 -16.76 -7.71
C GLY A 147 -10.96 -16.24 -6.28
N LYS A 148 -9.98 -16.37 -5.42
CA LYS A 148 -10.00 -15.70 -4.11
C LYS A 148 -9.90 -14.20 -4.28
N THR A 149 -10.78 -13.46 -3.60
CA THR A 149 -10.84 -12.00 -3.63
C THR A 149 -10.25 -11.38 -2.36
N TYR A 150 -10.41 -12.07 -1.23
CA TYR A 150 -9.72 -11.78 0.03
C TYR A 150 -8.94 -13.01 0.46
N TYR A 151 -7.75 -12.81 1.00
CA TYR A 151 -6.83 -13.88 1.32
C TYR A 151 -5.72 -13.39 2.24
N SER A 152 -4.93 -14.33 2.77
CA SER A 152 -3.71 -14.03 3.50
C SER A 152 -2.54 -14.87 2.99
N PHE A 153 -1.34 -14.38 3.24
CA PHE A 153 -0.10 -15.08 2.95
C PHE A 153 1.00 -14.64 3.91
N ASP A 154 1.98 -15.50 4.11
CA ASP A 154 3.16 -15.17 4.89
C ASP A 154 4.32 -14.77 3.99
N ALA A 155 4.96 -13.66 4.30
CA ALA A 155 6.18 -13.23 3.64
C ALA A 155 7.24 -12.91 4.67
N GLU A 156 8.39 -13.60 4.61
CA GLU A 156 9.46 -13.50 5.59
C GLU A 156 8.90 -13.62 7.03
N GLY A 157 9.02 -12.62 7.88
CA GLY A 157 8.55 -12.63 9.28
C GLY A 157 7.18 -12.00 9.53
N VAL A 158 6.41 -11.65 8.48
CA VAL A 158 5.14 -10.92 8.57
C VAL A 158 4.00 -11.70 7.94
N HIS A 159 2.82 -11.62 8.54
CA HIS A 159 1.57 -12.11 7.98
C HIS A 159 0.85 -10.97 7.25
N CYS A 160 0.54 -11.19 5.99
CA CYS A 160 -0.08 -10.21 5.10
C CYS A 160 -1.53 -10.61 4.84
N ILE A 161 -2.46 -9.68 5.02
CA ILE A 161 -3.90 -9.88 4.80
C ILE A 161 -4.35 -8.93 3.69
N VAL A 162 -5.10 -9.44 2.72
CA VAL A 162 -5.75 -8.68 1.66
C VAL A 162 -7.25 -8.74 1.87
N LEU A 163 -7.90 -7.57 1.90
CA LEU A 163 -9.35 -7.42 2.06
C LEU A 163 -10.01 -7.00 0.75
N ASP A 164 -11.25 -7.42 0.56
CA ASP A 164 -12.11 -7.06 -0.57
C ASP A 164 -13.37 -6.33 -0.07
N ALA A 165 -13.44 -5.04 -0.29
CA ALA A 165 -14.60 -4.24 0.09
C ALA A 165 -15.57 -3.95 -1.08
N ASP A 166 -15.33 -4.48 -2.28
CA ASP A 166 -16.17 -4.23 -3.45
C ASP A 166 -17.46 -5.07 -3.41
N TYR A 167 -18.22 -4.84 -2.35
CA TYR A 167 -19.55 -5.41 -2.13
C TYR A 167 -20.59 -4.31 -1.93
N THR A 168 -21.82 -4.58 -2.41
CA THR A 168 -22.93 -3.64 -2.27
C THR A 168 -23.53 -3.70 -0.86
N PRO A 169 -23.73 -2.55 -0.19
CA PRO A 169 -24.40 -2.50 1.11
C PRO A 169 -25.80 -3.14 1.08
N GLY A 170 -26.18 -3.75 2.19
CA GLY A 170 -27.51 -4.34 2.37
C GLY A 170 -27.71 -5.72 1.75
N LYS A 171 -27.19 -5.98 0.56
CA LYS A 171 -27.26 -7.30 -0.08
C LYS A 171 -25.98 -8.12 0.07
N PHE A 172 -24.87 -7.48 0.37
CA PHE A 172 -23.54 -8.09 0.49
C PHE A 172 -23.18 -8.98 -0.72
N ARG A 173 -23.58 -8.58 -1.92
CA ARG A 173 -23.15 -9.23 -3.14
C ARG A 173 -21.98 -8.49 -3.75
N PRO A 174 -21.07 -9.20 -4.43
CA PRO A 174 -20.00 -8.55 -5.16
C PRO A 174 -20.54 -7.50 -6.12
N TYR A 175 -19.88 -6.35 -6.17
CA TYR A 175 -20.18 -5.30 -7.12
C TYR A 175 -19.99 -5.80 -8.57
N ASP A 176 -20.91 -5.46 -9.45
CA ASP A 176 -20.86 -5.76 -10.89
C ASP A 176 -21.62 -4.69 -11.68
N MET A 177 -20.88 -3.84 -12.40
CA MET A 177 -21.43 -2.80 -13.27
C MET A 177 -22.43 -3.32 -14.34
N ASN A 178 -22.37 -4.61 -14.66
CA ASN A 178 -23.30 -5.22 -15.62
C ASN A 178 -24.64 -5.61 -15.00
N THR A 179 -24.78 -5.47 -13.68
CA THR A 179 -26.03 -5.72 -12.98
C THR A 179 -26.87 -4.45 -12.94
N PRO A 180 -28.15 -4.45 -13.42
CA PRO A 180 -28.97 -3.23 -13.48
C PRO A 180 -29.13 -2.52 -12.13
N GLU A 181 -29.16 -3.26 -11.03
CA GLU A 181 -29.26 -2.71 -9.68
C GLU A 181 -27.97 -2.00 -9.23
N ASP A 182 -26.85 -2.29 -9.88
CA ASP A 182 -25.55 -1.66 -9.56
C ASP A 182 -25.23 -0.47 -10.44
N THR A 183 -26.08 -0.10 -11.40
CA THR A 183 -25.87 1.09 -12.23
C THR A 183 -25.86 2.39 -11.43
N PHE A 184 -26.40 2.38 -10.21
CA PHE A 184 -26.36 3.49 -9.25
C PHE A 184 -25.33 3.28 -8.15
N TRP A 185 -24.58 2.18 -8.16
CA TRP A 185 -23.50 1.99 -7.21
C TRP A 185 -22.43 3.05 -7.42
N THR A 186 -21.97 3.59 -6.32
CA THR A 186 -20.92 4.60 -6.35
C THR A 186 -19.72 4.08 -5.56
N TRP A 187 -18.55 4.52 -5.92
CA TRP A 187 -17.29 4.22 -5.24
C TRP A 187 -17.31 4.56 -3.73
N VAL A 188 -18.33 5.28 -3.26
CA VAL A 188 -18.54 5.61 -1.84
C VAL A 188 -19.30 4.53 -1.07
N ASP A 189 -19.91 3.55 -1.73
CA ASP A 189 -20.80 2.57 -1.11
C ASP A 189 -20.16 1.17 -1.04
N THR A 190 -18.97 1.07 -0.45
CA THR A 190 -18.22 -0.18 -0.30
C THR A 190 -18.36 -0.74 1.11
N ILE A 191 -18.34 -2.08 1.26
CA ILE A 191 -18.52 -2.74 2.55
C ILE A 191 -17.80 -4.10 2.59
N ILE A 192 -17.18 -4.44 3.72
CA ILE A 192 -16.68 -5.80 3.97
C ILE A 192 -17.86 -6.69 4.39
N PRO A 193 -18.16 -7.78 3.66
CA PRO A 193 -19.31 -8.63 3.96
C PRO A 193 -19.10 -9.47 5.24
N PRO A 194 -20.20 -9.92 5.89
CA PRO A 194 -20.11 -10.67 7.14
C PRO A 194 -19.23 -11.91 7.09
N GLN A 195 -19.25 -12.66 5.98
CA GLN A 195 -18.41 -13.85 5.82
C GLN A 195 -16.92 -13.54 5.81
N GLU A 196 -16.52 -12.40 5.25
CA GLU A 196 -15.13 -11.94 5.26
C GLU A 196 -14.71 -11.43 6.63
N LEU A 197 -15.60 -10.75 7.36
CA LEU A 197 -15.35 -10.35 8.73
C LEU A 197 -15.09 -11.56 9.66
N GLU A 198 -15.86 -12.64 9.50
CA GLU A 198 -15.63 -13.87 10.28
C GLU A 198 -14.32 -14.56 9.85
N TRP A 199 -14.03 -14.62 8.55
CA TRP A 199 -12.77 -15.12 8.05
C TRP A 199 -11.58 -14.33 8.61
N LEU A 200 -11.66 -12.99 8.62
CA LEU A 200 -10.61 -12.11 9.15
C LEU A 200 -10.33 -12.39 10.63
N LYS A 201 -11.37 -12.57 11.44
CA LYS A 201 -11.22 -12.94 12.85
C LYS A 201 -10.50 -14.28 13.02
N GLU A 202 -10.89 -15.28 12.24
CA GLU A 202 -10.30 -16.62 12.31
C GLU A 202 -8.86 -16.64 11.78
N ASP A 203 -8.56 -15.86 10.76
CA ASP A 203 -7.22 -15.76 10.19
C ASP A 203 -6.25 -15.08 11.17
N LEU A 204 -6.67 -13.97 11.79
CA LEU A 204 -5.90 -13.29 12.82
C LEU A 204 -5.65 -14.17 14.06
N LYS A 205 -6.53 -15.11 14.41
CA LYS A 205 -6.31 -16.05 15.51
C LYS A 205 -5.23 -17.10 15.21
N LYS A 206 -5.07 -17.46 13.93
CA LYS A 206 -4.16 -18.55 13.50
C LYS A 206 -2.71 -18.11 13.40
N THR A 207 -2.42 -16.83 13.29
CA THR A 207 -1.07 -16.32 13.17
C THR A 207 -0.53 -15.78 14.50
N ASP A 208 0.74 -16.00 14.81
CA ASP A 208 1.47 -15.33 15.88
C ASP A 208 2.43 -14.26 15.35
N LYS A 209 2.43 -14.02 14.03
CA LYS A 209 3.27 -13.03 13.39
C LYS A 209 2.68 -11.63 13.51
N PRO A 210 3.51 -10.57 13.43
CA PRO A 210 3.00 -9.22 13.19
C PRO A 210 2.26 -9.17 11.84
N VAL A 211 1.22 -8.36 11.77
CA VAL A 211 0.29 -8.34 10.64
C VAL A 211 0.34 -7.00 9.91
N ILE A 212 0.34 -7.05 8.57
CA ILE A 212 0.03 -5.91 7.70
C ILE A 212 -1.21 -6.25 6.89
N VAL A 213 -2.16 -5.30 6.86
CA VAL A 213 -3.42 -5.42 6.12
C VAL A 213 -3.36 -4.52 4.90
N PHE A 214 -3.80 -5.04 3.75
CA PHE A 214 -3.96 -4.31 2.50
C PHE A 214 -5.43 -4.26 2.11
N SER A 215 -5.91 -3.09 1.72
CA SER A 215 -7.25 -2.87 1.16
C SER A 215 -7.17 -1.79 0.09
N HIS A 216 -8.11 -1.76 -0.84
CA HIS A 216 -8.17 -0.64 -1.78
C HIS A 216 -8.76 0.59 -1.09
N GLN A 217 -10.02 0.52 -0.64
CA GLN A 217 -10.67 1.61 0.07
C GLN A 217 -10.11 1.76 1.48
N THR A 218 -10.20 2.98 2.03
CA THR A 218 -9.60 3.34 3.31
C THR A 218 -10.38 2.78 4.51
N LEU A 219 -9.69 2.64 5.64
CA LEU A 219 -10.26 2.16 6.91
C LEU A 219 -10.08 3.17 8.06
N ASP A 220 -9.52 4.35 7.79
CA ASP A 220 -9.06 5.29 8.81
C ASP A 220 -10.02 6.45 9.08
N ARG A 221 -11.17 6.50 8.39
CA ARG A 221 -12.15 7.58 8.49
C ARG A 221 -13.41 7.14 9.22
N VAL A 222 -14.35 8.06 9.39
CA VAL A 222 -15.70 7.71 9.86
C VAL A 222 -16.45 6.95 8.77
N ASP A 223 -17.33 6.03 9.14
CA ASP A 223 -17.92 5.07 8.22
C ASP A 223 -18.70 5.72 7.05
N GLU A 224 -19.30 6.88 7.27
CA GLU A 224 -20.08 7.60 6.25
C GLU A 224 -19.25 8.47 5.31
N GLN A 225 -17.93 8.64 5.56
CA GLN A 225 -17.09 9.43 4.68
C GLN A 225 -16.84 8.72 3.35
N ASP A 226 -16.65 9.55 2.32
CA ASP A 226 -16.23 9.10 1.01
C ASP A 226 -14.82 8.46 1.09
N HIS A 227 -14.53 7.58 0.15
CA HIS A 227 -13.31 6.76 0.07
C HIS A 227 -13.15 5.73 1.20
N ASN A 228 -14.03 5.71 2.19
CA ASN A 228 -13.93 4.83 3.35
C ASN A 228 -14.92 3.66 3.26
N ILE A 229 -14.50 2.50 3.73
CA ILE A 229 -15.35 1.32 3.85
C ILE A 229 -16.48 1.61 4.86
N LYS A 230 -17.74 1.37 4.47
CA LYS A 230 -18.93 1.75 5.26
C LYS A 230 -19.04 1.07 6.64
N ASN A 231 -18.38 -0.04 6.84
CA ASN A 231 -18.26 -0.69 8.15
C ASN A 231 -16.82 -0.72 8.66
N ALA A 232 -16.01 0.28 8.30
CA ALA A 232 -14.62 0.40 8.73
C ALA A 232 -14.46 0.33 10.25
N SER A 233 -15.40 0.89 11.03
CA SER A 233 -15.37 0.82 12.50
C SER A 233 -15.42 -0.63 13.02
N VAL A 234 -16.19 -1.50 12.38
CA VAL A 234 -16.27 -2.94 12.72
C VAL A 234 -14.95 -3.63 12.37
N VAL A 235 -14.40 -3.37 11.18
CA VAL A 235 -13.11 -3.92 10.76
C VAL A 235 -12.00 -3.47 11.72
N ARG A 236 -11.92 -2.17 12.02
CA ARG A 236 -10.93 -1.64 12.98
C ARG A 236 -11.01 -2.33 14.33
N THR A 237 -12.23 -2.56 14.85
CA THR A 237 -12.40 -3.28 16.13
C THR A 237 -11.77 -4.68 16.08
N ILE A 238 -11.98 -5.42 15.00
CA ILE A 238 -11.38 -6.76 14.82
C ILE A 238 -9.83 -6.67 14.78
N LEU A 239 -9.29 -5.69 14.05
CA LEU A 239 -7.85 -5.48 13.93
C LEU A 239 -7.22 -5.11 15.28
N GLU A 240 -7.85 -4.20 16.01
CA GLU A 240 -7.43 -3.72 17.33
C GLU A 240 -7.43 -4.85 18.38
N GLU A 241 -8.52 -5.62 18.45
CA GLU A 241 -8.68 -6.75 19.37
C GLU A 241 -7.66 -7.86 19.13
N SER A 242 -7.16 -8.02 17.91
CA SER A 242 -6.12 -9.00 17.61
C SER A 242 -4.79 -8.70 18.31
N GLY A 243 -4.49 -7.43 18.55
CA GLY A 243 -3.24 -6.97 19.15
C GLY A 243 -1.99 -7.19 18.27
N LYS A 244 -2.13 -7.59 17.00
CA LYS A 244 -1.01 -8.03 16.12
C LYS A 244 -0.78 -7.13 14.92
N VAL A 245 -1.73 -6.24 14.58
CA VAL A 245 -1.67 -5.44 13.35
C VAL A 245 -0.74 -4.25 13.54
N LEU A 246 0.27 -4.15 12.68
CA LEU A 246 1.21 -3.03 12.65
C LEU A 246 0.63 -1.87 11.85
N ALA A 247 0.15 -2.17 10.65
CA ALA A 247 -0.38 -1.17 9.73
C ALA A 247 -1.49 -1.71 8.83
N VAL A 248 -2.32 -0.79 8.35
CA VAL A 248 -3.21 -0.93 7.20
C VAL A 248 -2.71 -0.01 6.10
N ILE A 249 -2.52 -0.54 4.89
CA ILE A 249 -2.05 0.22 3.74
C ILE A 249 -3.12 0.16 2.66
N SER A 250 -3.55 1.32 2.18
CA SER A 250 -4.68 1.47 1.24
C SER A 250 -4.32 2.38 0.07
N GLY A 251 -5.13 2.34 -1.00
CA GLY A 251 -5.15 3.25 -2.12
C GLY A 251 -6.42 4.09 -2.16
N HIS A 252 -7.07 4.16 -3.34
CA HIS A 252 -8.39 4.74 -3.60
C HIS A 252 -8.48 6.27 -3.45
N ASP A 253 -8.03 6.85 -2.35
CA ASP A 253 -7.92 8.30 -2.24
C ASP A 253 -6.56 8.75 -2.80
N HIS A 254 -6.57 9.18 -4.04
CA HIS A 254 -5.35 9.53 -4.79
C HIS A 254 -4.49 10.61 -4.14
N GLN A 255 -5.04 11.37 -3.18
CA GLN A 255 -4.28 12.38 -2.45
C GLN A 255 -3.40 11.78 -1.36
N GLY A 256 -3.67 10.52 -0.98
CA GLY A 256 -2.96 9.86 0.09
C GLY A 256 -3.25 10.43 1.48
N GLY A 257 -2.70 9.81 2.49
CA GLY A 257 -2.87 10.25 3.87
C GLY A 257 -2.20 9.35 4.89
N TYR A 258 -2.22 9.81 6.14
CA TYR A 258 -1.71 9.05 7.26
C TYR A 258 -2.52 9.35 8.52
N SER A 259 -2.84 8.30 9.26
CA SER A 259 -3.38 8.41 10.61
C SER A 259 -2.85 7.30 11.52
N ASN A 260 -2.94 7.49 12.83
CA ASN A 260 -2.67 6.47 13.83
C ASN A 260 -3.88 6.34 14.74
N ILE A 261 -4.50 5.17 14.72
CA ILE A 261 -5.69 4.88 15.54
C ILE A 261 -5.36 3.71 16.47
N LYS A 262 -5.36 3.98 17.76
CA LYS A 262 -5.03 3.00 18.81
C LYS A 262 -3.72 2.24 18.57
N GLY A 263 -2.73 2.96 18.04
CA GLY A 263 -1.40 2.43 17.76
C GLY A 263 -1.28 1.70 16.40
N ILE A 264 -2.36 1.38 15.69
CA ILE A 264 -2.29 0.89 14.31
C ILE A 264 -2.06 2.07 13.38
N HIS A 265 -1.09 1.93 12.48
CA HIS A 265 -0.80 2.91 11.45
C HIS A 265 -1.69 2.68 10.23
N TYR A 266 -2.37 3.72 9.75
CA TYR A 266 -3.15 3.71 8.53
C TYR A 266 -2.46 4.61 7.52
N VAL A 267 -1.97 4.03 6.44
CA VAL A 267 -1.25 4.73 5.37
C VAL A 267 -2.04 4.61 4.09
N VAL A 268 -2.53 5.73 3.58
CA VAL A 268 -3.18 5.80 2.29
C VAL A 268 -2.14 6.29 1.28
N LEU A 269 -1.84 5.47 0.28
CA LEU A 269 -0.86 5.82 -0.75
C LEU A 269 -1.47 6.78 -1.78
N ASN A 270 -0.63 7.64 -2.31
CA ASN A 270 -1.02 8.49 -3.44
C ASN A 270 -1.29 7.63 -4.69
N GLY A 271 -2.39 7.90 -5.40
CA GLY A 271 -2.71 7.20 -6.64
C GLY A 271 -1.67 7.41 -7.73
N ASN A 272 -1.24 6.32 -8.37
CA ASN A 272 -0.21 6.38 -9.42
C ASN A 272 -0.71 7.05 -10.71
N VAL A 273 -2.01 7.03 -10.98
CA VAL A 273 -2.59 7.67 -12.17
C VAL A 273 -2.21 9.15 -12.29
N GLY A 274 -1.79 9.77 -11.19
CA GLY A 274 -1.48 11.20 -11.12
C GLY A 274 -2.77 12.04 -11.08
N VAL A 275 -2.68 13.18 -10.41
CA VAL A 275 -3.74 14.18 -10.38
C VAL A 275 -3.27 15.40 -11.14
N ASN A 276 -4.02 15.81 -12.15
CA ASN A 276 -3.75 17.05 -12.88
C ASN A 276 -4.27 18.24 -12.05
N ASP A 277 -4.02 18.25 -10.73
CA ASP A 277 -4.38 19.34 -9.85
C ASP A 277 -3.32 20.44 -9.94
N THR A 278 -3.67 21.50 -10.66
CA THR A 278 -2.83 22.69 -10.81
C THR A 278 -2.50 23.36 -9.47
N ARG A 279 -3.29 23.15 -8.43
CA ARG A 279 -3.09 23.77 -7.11
C ARG A 279 -1.94 23.15 -6.31
N THR A 280 -1.69 21.86 -6.47
CA THR A 280 -0.53 21.17 -5.86
C THR A 280 0.69 21.19 -6.78
N TRP A 281 0.48 21.39 -8.06
CA TRP A 281 1.50 21.38 -9.11
C TRP A 281 2.45 22.58 -9.06
N GLU A 282 1.93 23.80 -8.84
CA GLU A 282 2.75 25.03 -8.82
C GLU A 282 3.71 25.08 -7.64
N ALA A 283 3.41 24.39 -6.54
CA ALA A 283 4.23 24.42 -5.32
C ALA A 283 5.51 23.59 -5.41
N THR A 284 5.63 22.66 -6.36
CA THR A 284 6.77 21.71 -6.42
C THR A 284 7.52 21.68 -7.75
N SER A 285 7.00 22.27 -8.81
CA SER A 285 7.62 22.23 -10.14
C SER A 285 8.47 23.45 -10.44
N THR A 286 9.61 23.59 -9.81
CA THR A 286 10.69 24.48 -10.29
C THR A 286 11.49 23.86 -11.45
N GLU A 287 11.21 22.63 -11.84
CA GLU A 287 11.92 21.95 -12.93
C GLU A 287 11.01 21.69 -14.13
N LYS A 288 11.51 22.17 -15.25
CA LYS A 288 10.91 22.00 -16.59
C LYS A 288 10.76 20.52 -16.91
N GLY A 289 9.53 20.09 -17.04
CA GLY A 289 9.17 18.79 -17.57
C GLY A 289 8.43 17.93 -16.55
N ARG A 290 7.21 17.57 -16.90
CA ARG A 290 6.48 16.46 -16.28
C ARG A 290 7.26 15.18 -16.54
N GLY A 291 8.30 14.92 -15.74
CA GLY A 291 9.06 13.69 -15.83
C GLY A 291 8.23 12.56 -15.25
N LEU A 292 8.19 11.42 -15.96
CA LEU A 292 7.67 10.14 -15.49
C LEU A 292 8.08 9.81 -14.04
N HIS A 293 9.21 10.33 -13.59
CA HIS A 293 9.75 10.12 -12.25
C HIS A 293 9.00 10.87 -11.14
N ASN A 294 8.50 12.08 -11.38
CA ASN A 294 7.82 12.87 -10.35
C ASN A 294 6.35 12.48 -10.17
N ASP A 295 5.73 11.96 -11.23
CA ASP A 295 4.33 11.53 -11.21
C ASP A 295 4.16 10.01 -11.00
N ASN A 296 5.26 9.27 -10.87
CA ASN A 296 5.24 7.84 -10.64
C ASN A 296 5.29 7.55 -9.13
N GLN A 297 4.15 7.39 -8.54
CA GLN A 297 3.97 7.25 -7.11
C GLN A 297 3.88 5.77 -6.72
N PHE A 298 4.82 5.33 -5.92
CA PHE A 298 4.86 4.00 -5.33
C PHE A 298 5.75 4.03 -4.09
N CYS A 299 5.86 2.95 -3.35
CA CYS A 299 6.77 2.89 -2.23
C CYS A 299 7.44 1.51 -2.05
N VAL A 300 8.50 1.52 -1.28
CA VAL A 300 9.11 0.33 -0.69
C VAL A 300 8.84 0.36 0.80
N LEU A 301 8.22 -0.69 1.31
CA LEU A 301 8.01 -0.92 2.73
C LEU A 301 9.08 -1.86 3.24
N GLU A 302 9.78 -1.47 4.30
CA GLU A 302 10.59 -2.38 5.11
C GLU A 302 10.03 -2.46 6.53
N VAL A 303 9.98 -3.65 7.09
CA VAL A 303 9.64 -3.87 8.49
C VAL A 303 10.84 -4.46 9.20
N SER A 304 11.27 -3.80 10.27
CA SER A 304 12.33 -4.26 11.15
C SER A 304 11.77 -4.53 12.54
N ARG A 305 12.42 -5.45 13.25
CA ARG A 305 12.01 -5.86 14.60
C ARG A 305 13.17 -5.86 15.56
N LYS A 306 12.93 -5.33 16.75
CA LYS A 306 13.77 -5.48 17.93
C LYS A 306 12.89 -5.80 19.14
N ASP A 307 12.96 -7.04 19.60
CA ASP A 307 12.11 -7.58 20.67
C ASP A 307 10.60 -7.46 20.29
N LYS A 308 9.85 -6.61 21.01
CA LYS A 308 8.44 -6.31 20.75
C LYS A 308 8.24 -5.01 19.98
N ASN A 309 9.30 -4.30 19.64
CA ASN A 309 9.25 -3.05 18.90
C ASN A 309 9.44 -3.31 17.42
N TYR A 310 8.58 -2.71 16.63
CA TYR A 310 8.59 -2.81 15.16
C TYR A 310 8.76 -1.41 14.59
N THR A 311 9.63 -1.30 13.59
CA THR A 311 9.80 -0.09 12.78
C THR A 311 9.35 -0.41 11.37
N LEU A 312 8.42 0.41 10.84
CA LEU A 312 7.97 0.37 9.45
C LEU A 312 8.58 1.58 8.75
N SER A 313 9.54 1.34 7.88
CA SER A 313 10.13 2.34 7.00
C SER A 313 9.44 2.26 5.64
N ILE A 314 8.76 3.33 5.25
CA ILE A 314 8.11 3.46 3.94
C ILE A 314 8.88 4.49 3.15
N GLU A 315 9.67 4.03 2.18
CA GLU A 315 10.38 4.89 1.23
C GLU A 315 9.48 5.20 0.05
N GLY A 316 9.02 6.46 -0.05
CA GLY A 316 8.16 6.94 -1.13
C GLY A 316 8.96 7.37 -2.35
N TYR A 317 8.43 7.05 -3.53
CA TYR A 317 8.93 7.48 -4.83
C TYR A 317 7.97 8.49 -5.47
N GLY A 318 8.50 9.35 -6.33
CA GLY A 318 7.73 10.46 -6.91
C GLY A 318 7.28 11.45 -5.83
N ARG A 319 5.98 11.67 -5.73
CA ARG A 319 5.37 12.52 -4.69
C ARG A 319 4.81 11.74 -3.50
N GLN A 320 4.96 10.42 -3.50
CA GLN A 320 4.57 9.60 -2.36
C GLN A 320 5.41 9.98 -1.14
N PRO A 321 4.80 10.39 -0.01
CA PRO A 321 5.53 10.69 1.21
C PRO A 321 6.26 9.46 1.76
N SER A 322 7.42 9.68 2.38
CA SER A 322 8.13 8.67 3.16
C SER A 322 7.75 8.76 4.63
N TYR A 323 7.70 7.61 5.30
CA TYR A 323 7.35 7.50 6.72
C TYR A 323 8.34 6.60 7.46
N GLU A 324 8.58 6.94 8.72
CA GLU A 324 9.25 6.09 9.70
C GLU A 324 8.29 5.94 10.88
N LEU A 325 7.74 4.75 11.07
CA LEU A 325 6.63 4.50 11.98
C LEU A 325 7.02 3.41 12.98
N GLU A 326 6.70 3.62 14.25
CA GLU A 326 7.06 2.69 15.32
C GLU A 326 5.80 2.11 15.98
N ARG A 327 5.83 0.81 16.28
CA ARG A 327 4.78 0.11 17.04
C ARG A 327 5.37 -0.93 17.96
N THR A 328 4.83 -1.02 19.18
CA THR A 328 5.11 -2.11 20.13
C THR A 328 3.90 -3.05 20.17
N LEU A 329 4.15 -4.37 20.05
CA LEU A 329 3.13 -5.44 20.18
C LEU A 329 3.31 -6.24 21.46
#